data_1be032e65f7ef6f2fdd9050ff125379b
#
_entry.id   1be032e65f7ef6f2fdd9050ff125379b
#
_cell.length_a   1.000
_cell.length_b   1.000
_cell.length_c   1.000
_cell.angle_alpha   90.00
_cell.angle_beta   90.00
_cell.angle_gamma   90.00
#
_symmetry.space_group_name_H-M   'P 1'
#
loop_
_entity.id
_entity.type
_entity.pdbx_description
1 polymer ?
#
loop_
_entity_poly.entity_id
_entity_poly.type
_entity_poly.pdbx_seq_one_letter_code
_entity_poly.pdbx_strand_id
1 'polypeptide(L)'
;MAQGVIYILTNPSFPEYVKIGYAAKLEERLRQLNRSEAIPYAFRAYATYEVESNLTDVVFHDLIDRLNPDLRSIETFAGRERKREFYAMSPEDAYSLLECIAKISGTEARLKKLTPEGHETLDEEMANEIAREARRGPFRFSKYGIPVGAKIRYINDPSIEVVVVDDRHVSYKGVTTST
;
A
#
# COMPACT_ATOMS: atom_id res chain seq x y z
N MET A 1 -30.42 -4.39 -14.20
CA MET A 1 -29.92 -3.18 -13.50
C MET A 1 -28.81 -3.62 -12.57
N ALA A 2 -27.69 -2.90 -12.51
CA ALA A 2 -26.61 -3.25 -11.60
C ALA A 2 -27.11 -3.23 -10.13
N GLN A 3 -26.81 -4.31 -9.37
CA GLN A 3 -27.19 -4.40 -7.96
C GLN A 3 -26.08 -3.90 -7.01
N GLY A 4 -24.90 -3.63 -7.54
CA GLY A 4 -23.76 -3.13 -6.80
C GLY A 4 -22.48 -3.12 -7.63
N VAL A 5 -21.36 -2.97 -6.96
CA VAL A 5 -20.05 -2.92 -7.59
C VAL A 5 -19.04 -3.84 -6.91
N ILE A 6 -18.20 -4.49 -7.68
CA ILE A 6 -16.90 -4.95 -7.20
C ILE A 6 -15.99 -3.72 -7.18
N TYR A 7 -15.28 -3.53 -6.10
CA TYR A 7 -14.36 -2.42 -5.93
C TYR A 7 -12.92 -2.89 -5.71
N ILE A 8 -11.99 -2.09 -6.20
CA ILE A 8 -10.58 -2.15 -5.82
C ILE A 8 -10.30 -0.91 -4.99
N LEU A 9 -9.94 -1.10 -3.72
CA LEU A 9 -9.55 -0.01 -2.84
C LEU A 9 -8.05 -0.05 -2.60
N THR A 10 -7.47 1.14 -2.52
CA THR A 10 -6.09 1.38 -2.08
C THR A 10 -6.09 2.11 -0.76
N ASN A 11 -5.00 1.99 -0.01
CA ASN A 11 -4.76 2.76 1.20
C ASN A 11 -3.27 3.10 1.29
N PRO A 12 -2.90 4.38 1.45
CA PRO A 12 -1.50 4.79 1.57
C PRO A 12 -0.73 4.15 2.72
N SER A 13 -1.43 3.67 3.77
CA SER A 13 -0.81 2.92 4.87
C SER A 13 -0.33 1.52 4.46
N PHE A 14 -0.84 0.97 3.36
CA PHE A 14 -0.55 -0.37 2.86
C PHE A 14 -0.34 -0.35 1.34
N PRO A 15 0.70 0.35 0.85
CA PRO A 15 0.89 0.58 -0.59
C PRO A 15 1.15 -0.70 -1.41
N GLU A 16 1.56 -1.78 -0.75
CA GLU A 16 1.79 -3.10 -1.35
C GLU A 16 0.53 -3.96 -1.45
N TYR A 17 -0.61 -3.50 -0.89
CA TYR A 17 -1.85 -4.26 -0.88
C TYR A 17 -2.98 -3.49 -1.54
N VAL A 18 -3.85 -4.23 -2.19
CA VAL A 18 -5.18 -3.77 -2.58
C VAL A 18 -6.24 -4.53 -1.80
N LYS A 19 -7.35 -3.85 -1.49
CA LYS A 19 -8.55 -4.52 -0.97
C LYS A 19 -9.56 -4.65 -2.10
N ILE A 20 -10.02 -5.90 -2.32
CA ILE A 20 -11.04 -6.22 -3.31
C ILE A 20 -12.28 -6.69 -2.57
N GLY A 21 -13.45 -6.24 -2.98
CA GLY A 21 -14.71 -6.67 -2.38
C GLY A 21 -15.92 -6.13 -3.13
N TYR A 22 -17.10 -6.45 -2.59
CA TYR A 22 -18.39 -6.03 -3.14
C TYR A 22 -19.08 -5.00 -2.23
N ALA A 23 -19.81 -4.09 -2.83
CA ALA A 23 -20.74 -3.21 -2.13
C ALA A 23 -21.97 -2.92 -2.99
N ALA A 24 -23.15 -2.94 -2.39
CA ALA A 24 -24.35 -2.42 -3.02
C ALA A 24 -24.26 -0.89 -3.21
N LYS A 25 -23.64 -0.20 -2.23
CA LYS A 25 -23.36 1.24 -2.27
C LYS A 25 -21.94 1.50 -1.81
N LEU A 26 -21.07 1.88 -2.72
CA LEU A 26 -19.65 2.08 -2.47
C LEU A 26 -19.38 3.18 -1.43
N GLU A 27 -20.07 4.31 -1.52
CA GLU A 27 -19.89 5.44 -0.59
C GLU A 27 -20.19 5.07 0.87
N GLU A 28 -21.23 4.26 1.10
CA GLU A 28 -21.57 3.77 2.45
C GLU A 28 -20.47 2.82 2.94
N ARG A 29 -19.93 1.98 2.05
CA ARG A 29 -18.84 1.06 2.38
C ARG A 29 -17.56 1.79 2.71
N LEU A 30 -17.18 2.78 1.94
CA LEU A 30 -16.00 3.62 2.22
C LEU A 30 -16.15 4.35 3.55
N ARG A 31 -17.33 4.93 3.83
CA ARG A 31 -17.60 5.56 5.13
C ARG A 31 -17.45 4.58 6.30
N GLN A 32 -17.89 3.33 6.15
CA GLN A 32 -17.74 2.31 7.19
C GLN A 32 -16.26 1.93 7.41
N LEU A 33 -15.51 1.73 6.32
CA LEU A 33 -14.09 1.37 6.39
C LEU A 33 -13.25 2.50 7.00
N ASN A 34 -13.56 3.74 6.65
CA ASN A 34 -12.81 4.93 7.06
C ASN A 34 -13.24 5.49 8.43
N ARG A 35 -14.17 4.83 9.13
CA ARG A 35 -14.57 5.21 10.50
C ARG A 35 -13.51 4.92 11.56
N SER A 36 -12.60 4.02 11.28
CA SER A 36 -11.59 3.61 12.26
C SER A 36 -10.43 4.60 12.27
N GLU A 37 -10.15 5.18 13.42
CA GLU A 37 -8.98 6.03 13.66
C GLU A 37 -7.67 5.20 13.80
N ALA A 38 -7.77 3.86 13.72
CA ALA A 38 -6.61 2.97 13.83
C ALA A 38 -5.73 2.96 12.57
N ILE A 39 -6.23 3.48 11.45
CA ILE A 39 -5.50 3.55 10.18
C ILE A 39 -5.27 5.03 9.84
N PRO A 40 -4.00 5.47 9.67
CA PRO A 40 -3.66 6.88 9.46
C PRO A 40 -4.28 7.51 8.22
N TYR A 41 -4.45 6.73 7.15
CA TYR A 41 -4.99 7.18 5.88
C TYR A 41 -6.30 6.47 5.54
N ALA A 42 -7.18 7.15 4.83
CA ALA A 42 -8.45 6.60 4.38
C ALA A 42 -8.26 5.61 3.22
N PHE A 43 -9.14 4.60 3.15
CA PHE A 43 -9.32 3.82 1.93
C PHE A 43 -9.96 4.69 0.87
N ARG A 44 -9.48 4.59 -0.35
CA ARG A 44 -10.04 5.21 -1.54
C ARG A 44 -10.35 4.19 -2.62
N ALA A 45 -11.32 4.49 -3.45
CA ALA A 45 -11.66 3.65 -4.58
C ALA A 45 -10.71 3.93 -5.74
N TYR A 46 -9.99 2.89 -6.20
CA TYR A 46 -9.16 2.94 -7.38
C TYR A 46 -9.94 2.58 -8.65
N ALA A 47 -10.81 1.58 -8.54
CA ALA A 47 -11.67 1.16 -9.64
C ALA A 47 -12.96 0.53 -9.12
N THR A 48 -13.98 0.56 -9.98
CA THR A 48 -15.27 -0.09 -9.75
C THR A 48 -15.71 -0.86 -10.98
N TYR A 49 -16.34 -2.00 -10.77
CA TYR A 49 -16.96 -2.79 -11.81
C TYR A 49 -18.41 -3.10 -11.44
N GLU A 50 -19.36 -2.57 -12.20
CA GLU A 50 -20.80 -2.75 -11.96
C GLU A 50 -21.22 -4.20 -12.23
N VAL A 51 -21.85 -4.83 -11.25
CA VAL A 51 -22.29 -6.23 -11.30
C VAL A 51 -23.74 -6.40 -10.93
N GLU A 52 -24.35 -7.49 -11.39
CA GLU A 52 -25.78 -7.79 -11.16
C GLU A 52 -26.02 -8.64 -9.91
N SER A 53 -24.96 -9.22 -9.35
CA SER A 53 -25.01 -10.12 -8.20
C SER A 53 -23.78 -10.00 -7.32
N ASN A 54 -23.95 -10.12 -6.00
CA ASN A 54 -22.87 -10.22 -5.03
C ASN A 54 -22.07 -11.54 -5.15
N LEU A 55 -22.63 -12.57 -5.80
CA LEU A 55 -21.92 -13.83 -6.06
C LEU A 55 -20.69 -13.62 -6.96
N THR A 56 -20.69 -12.56 -7.77
CA THR A 56 -19.55 -12.22 -8.64
C THR A 56 -18.30 -11.91 -7.84
N ASP A 57 -18.43 -11.31 -6.66
CA ASP A 57 -17.32 -11.05 -5.74
C ASP A 57 -16.67 -12.37 -5.27
N VAL A 58 -17.47 -13.34 -4.85
CA VAL A 58 -16.98 -14.66 -4.42
C VAL A 58 -16.25 -15.37 -5.56
N VAL A 59 -16.80 -15.34 -6.76
CA VAL A 59 -16.20 -15.97 -7.95
C VAL A 59 -14.88 -15.27 -8.31
N PHE A 60 -14.81 -13.94 -8.18
CA PHE A 60 -13.60 -13.19 -8.45
C PHE A 60 -12.48 -13.49 -7.45
N HIS A 61 -12.81 -13.60 -6.16
CA HIS A 61 -11.88 -14.04 -5.14
C HIS A 61 -11.35 -15.46 -5.40
N ASP A 62 -12.26 -16.38 -5.78
CA ASP A 62 -11.92 -17.76 -6.10
C ASP A 62 -10.98 -17.83 -7.32
N LEU A 63 -11.21 -17.00 -8.32
CA LEU A 63 -10.35 -16.90 -9.50
C LEU A 63 -8.92 -16.46 -9.11
N ILE A 64 -8.78 -15.42 -8.30
CA ILE A 64 -7.45 -14.94 -7.85
C ILE A 64 -6.77 -16.01 -7.02
N ASP A 65 -7.48 -16.64 -6.07
CA ASP A 65 -6.93 -17.68 -5.20
C ASP A 65 -6.44 -18.91 -6.00
N ARG A 66 -7.09 -19.23 -7.14
CA ARG A 66 -6.67 -20.32 -8.04
C ARG A 66 -5.48 -19.95 -8.92
N LEU A 67 -5.39 -18.70 -9.34
CA LEU A 67 -4.26 -18.22 -10.15
C LEU A 67 -2.99 -18.10 -9.31
N ASN A 68 -3.10 -17.54 -8.12
CA ASN A 68 -1.99 -17.43 -7.19
C ASN A 68 -2.50 -17.29 -5.74
N PRO A 69 -2.52 -18.38 -4.96
CA PRO A 69 -3.00 -18.37 -3.58
C PRO A 69 -2.12 -17.52 -2.64
N ASP A 70 -0.87 -17.29 -2.99
CA ASP A 70 0.08 -16.52 -2.16
C ASP A 70 -0.19 -15.01 -2.19
N LEU A 71 -0.99 -14.53 -3.14
CA LEU A 71 -1.36 -13.12 -3.21
C LEU A 71 -2.30 -12.70 -2.09
N ARG A 72 -3.12 -13.62 -1.59
CA ARG A 72 -4.12 -13.31 -0.58
C ARG A 72 -3.53 -13.27 0.82
N SER A 73 -3.81 -12.21 1.57
CA SER A 73 -3.44 -12.14 2.98
C SER A 73 -4.24 -13.17 3.80
N ILE A 74 -3.54 -14.10 4.43
CA ILE A 74 -4.10 -15.14 5.28
C ILE A 74 -3.57 -14.93 6.70
N GLU A 75 -4.49 -14.84 7.67
CA GLU A 75 -4.14 -14.85 9.10
C GLU A 75 -4.47 -16.23 9.68
N THR A 76 -3.52 -16.80 10.41
CA THR A 76 -3.76 -18.01 11.20
C THR A 76 -3.82 -17.64 12.67
N PHE A 77 -4.96 -17.87 13.31
CA PHE A 77 -5.14 -17.67 14.73
C PHE A 77 -5.75 -18.93 15.38
N ALA A 78 -5.10 -19.44 16.41
CA ALA A 78 -5.53 -20.65 17.15
C ALA A 78 -5.85 -21.85 16.21
N GLY A 79 -5.03 -22.07 15.18
CA GLY A 79 -5.20 -23.14 14.20
C GLY A 79 -6.36 -22.96 13.22
N ARG A 80 -6.97 -21.78 13.19
CA ARG A 80 -8.00 -21.41 12.20
C ARG A 80 -7.45 -20.38 11.24
N GLU A 81 -7.59 -20.66 9.95
CA GLU A 81 -7.25 -19.73 8.89
C GLU A 81 -8.38 -18.74 8.67
N ARG A 82 -8.03 -17.45 8.59
CA ARG A 82 -8.92 -16.37 8.20
C ARG A 82 -8.39 -15.74 6.93
N LYS A 83 -9.07 -15.99 5.82
CA LYS A 83 -8.78 -15.32 4.55
C LYS A 83 -9.23 -13.87 4.60
N ARG A 84 -8.33 -12.95 4.31
CA ARG A 84 -8.63 -11.51 4.22
C ARG A 84 -8.99 -11.16 2.77
N GLU A 85 -9.67 -10.02 2.60
CA GLU A 85 -9.96 -9.43 1.28
C GLU A 85 -8.83 -8.50 0.80
N PHE A 86 -7.62 -8.72 1.31
CA PHE A 86 -6.41 -7.99 0.94
C PHE A 86 -5.50 -8.88 0.10
N TYR A 87 -4.97 -8.31 -0.97
CA TYR A 87 -4.11 -8.99 -1.93
C TYR A 87 -2.81 -8.22 -2.12
N ALA A 88 -1.69 -8.93 -2.06
CA ALA A 88 -0.34 -8.40 -2.29
C ALA A 88 -0.12 -8.26 -3.81
N MET A 89 -0.73 -7.25 -4.41
CA MET A 89 -0.59 -6.91 -5.83
C MET A 89 -0.74 -5.41 -6.04
N SER A 90 -0.27 -4.92 -7.19
CA SER A 90 -0.49 -3.53 -7.57
C SER A 90 -1.97 -3.26 -7.91
N PRO A 91 -2.45 -2.02 -7.74
CA PRO A 91 -3.78 -1.64 -8.19
C PRO A 91 -3.98 -1.84 -9.70
N GLU A 92 -2.91 -1.67 -10.48
CA GLU A 92 -2.87 -1.88 -11.92
C GLU A 92 -3.08 -3.35 -12.29
N ASP A 93 -2.44 -4.28 -11.58
CA ASP A 93 -2.62 -5.72 -11.80
C ASP A 93 -4.04 -6.14 -11.45
N ALA A 94 -4.57 -5.68 -10.31
CA ALA A 94 -5.95 -5.93 -9.93
C ALA A 94 -6.96 -5.39 -10.95
N TYR A 95 -6.71 -4.19 -11.47
CA TYR A 95 -7.53 -3.59 -12.53
C TYR A 95 -7.48 -4.41 -13.81
N SER A 96 -6.29 -4.88 -14.22
CA SER A 96 -6.11 -5.68 -15.43
C SER A 96 -6.88 -7.00 -15.37
N LEU A 97 -7.00 -7.62 -14.20
CA LEU A 97 -7.84 -8.81 -14.01
C LEU A 97 -9.32 -8.49 -14.26
N LEU A 98 -9.83 -7.39 -13.70
CA LEU A 98 -11.22 -6.96 -13.96
C LEU A 98 -11.44 -6.58 -15.43
N GLU A 99 -10.44 -5.95 -16.05
CA GLU A 99 -10.49 -5.57 -17.46
C GLU A 99 -10.57 -6.81 -18.37
N CYS A 100 -9.80 -7.86 -18.08
CA CYS A 100 -9.89 -9.12 -18.81
C CYS A 100 -11.29 -9.74 -18.69
N ILE A 101 -11.87 -9.75 -17.49
CA ILE A 101 -13.22 -10.25 -17.25
C ILE A 101 -14.24 -9.42 -18.03
N ALA A 102 -14.14 -8.09 -17.98
CA ALA A 102 -15.02 -7.18 -18.67
C ALA A 102 -14.98 -7.38 -20.19
N LYS A 103 -13.78 -7.56 -20.77
CA LYS A 103 -13.59 -7.85 -22.20
C LYS A 103 -14.19 -9.18 -22.60
N ILE A 104 -13.97 -10.26 -21.83
CA ILE A 104 -14.53 -11.58 -22.11
C ILE A 104 -16.06 -11.54 -22.05
N SER A 105 -16.62 -10.75 -21.14
CA SER A 105 -18.07 -10.63 -20.93
C SER A 105 -18.75 -9.58 -21.82
N GLY A 106 -17.97 -8.78 -22.58
CA GLY A 106 -18.51 -7.67 -23.38
C GLY A 106 -19.13 -6.56 -22.52
N THR A 107 -18.56 -6.30 -21.34
CA THR A 107 -19.11 -5.40 -20.33
C THR A 107 -18.11 -4.30 -19.91
N GLU A 108 -17.18 -3.93 -20.79
CA GLU A 108 -16.13 -2.95 -20.53
C GLU A 108 -16.69 -1.60 -20.07
N ALA A 109 -17.86 -1.20 -20.58
CA ALA A 109 -18.54 0.04 -20.18
C ALA A 109 -18.93 0.07 -18.68
N ARG A 110 -18.97 -1.09 -18.01
CA ARG A 110 -19.27 -1.21 -16.58
C ARG A 110 -18.02 -1.06 -15.69
N LEU A 111 -16.83 -1.13 -16.27
CA LEU A 111 -15.56 -0.96 -15.55
C LEU A 111 -15.13 0.50 -15.62
N LYS A 112 -14.89 1.08 -14.44
CA LYS A 112 -14.48 2.49 -14.30
C LYS A 112 -13.23 2.57 -13.45
N LYS A 113 -12.20 3.22 -13.96
CA LYS A 113 -11.05 3.64 -13.17
C LYS A 113 -11.34 5.02 -12.58
N LEU A 114 -11.05 5.19 -11.28
CA LEU A 114 -11.27 6.43 -10.57
C LEU A 114 -9.93 7.13 -10.35
N THR A 115 -9.92 8.44 -10.49
CA THR A 115 -8.76 9.28 -10.20
C THR A 115 -8.90 9.85 -8.79
N PRO A 116 -7.78 9.93 -8.02
CA PRO A 116 -7.81 10.56 -6.72
C PRO A 116 -8.16 12.04 -6.82
N GLU A 117 -8.98 12.53 -5.89
CA GLU A 117 -9.41 13.93 -5.84
C GLU A 117 -9.15 14.55 -4.46
N GLY A 118 -8.84 15.84 -4.41
CA GLY A 118 -8.70 16.60 -3.18
C GLY A 118 -7.68 16.02 -2.20
N HIS A 119 -8.10 15.67 -0.99
CA HIS A 119 -7.24 15.11 0.06
C HIS A 119 -6.60 13.77 -0.31
N GLU A 120 -7.25 12.97 -1.14
CA GLU A 120 -6.71 11.69 -1.59
C GLU A 120 -5.40 11.84 -2.36
N THR A 121 -5.28 12.91 -3.15
CA THR A 121 -4.04 13.23 -3.89
C THR A 121 -2.90 13.55 -2.93
N LEU A 122 -3.17 14.37 -1.92
CA LEU A 122 -2.17 14.75 -0.91
C LEU A 122 -1.71 13.54 -0.08
N ASP A 123 -2.64 12.69 0.34
CA ASP A 123 -2.35 11.47 1.09
C ASP A 123 -1.48 10.51 0.28
N GLU A 124 -1.73 10.41 -1.03
CA GLU A 124 -0.93 9.57 -1.94
C GLU A 124 0.48 10.13 -2.15
N GLU A 125 0.62 11.45 -2.30
CA GLU A 125 1.92 12.10 -2.39
C GLU A 125 2.75 11.89 -1.13
N MET A 126 2.16 12.09 0.05
CA MET A 126 2.81 11.84 1.35
C MET A 126 3.20 10.37 1.51
N ALA A 127 2.32 9.43 1.17
CA ALA A 127 2.63 8.00 1.26
C ALA A 127 3.76 7.60 0.30
N ASN A 128 3.77 8.15 -0.91
CA ASN A 128 4.84 7.91 -1.87
C ASN A 128 6.18 8.49 -1.39
N GLU A 129 6.17 9.63 -0.72
CA GLU A 129 7.37 10.23 -0.14
C GLU A 129 7.93 9.36 1.00
N ILE A 130 7.08 8.94 1.94
CA ILE A 130 7.44 8.02 3.02
C ILE A 130 7.98 6.69 2.46
N ALA A 131 7.33 6.13 1.45
CA ALA A 131 7.77 4.89 0.81
C ALA A 131 9.12 5.06 0.09
N ARG A 132 9.38 6.22 -0.53
CA ARG A 132 10.69 6.53 -1.13
C ARG A 132 11.78 6.65 -0.07
N GLU A 133 11.50 7.28 1.05
CA GLU A 133 12.44 7.38 2.17
C GLU A 133 12.75 6.01 2.76
N ALA A 134 11.73 5.18 3.01
CA ALA A 134 11.88 3.81 3.49
C ALA A 134 12.71 2.94 2.52
N ARG A 135 12.50 3.09 1.19
CA ARG A 135 13.28 2.37 0.15
C ARG A 135 14.73 2.83 0.06
N ARG A 136 15.08 4.03 0.52
CA ARG A 136 16.48 4.47 0.58
C ARG A 136 17.32 3.58 1.48
N GLY A 137 16.67 2.80 2.34
CA GLY A 137 17.31 1.93 3.31
C GLY A 137 18.07 2.72 4.39
N PRO A 138 18.74 2.08 5.33
CA PRO A 138 19.50 2.76 6.35
C PRO A 138 20.62 3.57 5.70
N PHE A 139 20.86 4.75 6.27
CA PHE A 139 21.92 5.64 5.82
C PHE A 139 23.26 4.89 5.77
N ARG A 140 24.02 5.10 4.70
CA ARG A 140 25.36 4.53 4.53
C ARG A 140 26.34 5.61 4.10
N PHE A 141 27.38 5.81 4.88
CA PHE A 141 28.41 6.80 4.60
C PHE A 141 29.12 6.59 3.26
N SER A 142 29.35 5.34 2.87
CA SER A 142 29.97 4.98 1.60
C SER A 142 29.17 5.46 0.39
N LYS A 143 27.84 5.47 0.46
CA LYS A 143 26.98 5.97 -0.64
C LYS A 143 27.18 7.46 -0.92
N TYR A 144 27.67 8.22 0.05
CA TYR A 144 27.94 9.65 -0.05
C TYR A 144 29.42 9.99 -0.14
N GLY A 145 30.28 8.98 -0.34
CA GLY A 145 31.71 9.14 -0.44
C GLY A 145 32.40 9.56 0.86
N ILE A 146 31.75 9.33 2.01
CA ILE A 146 32.28 9.69 3.33
C ILE A 146 33.05 8.47 3.87
N PRO A 147 34.40 8.58 4.04
CA PRO A 147 35.21 7.45 4.50
C PRO A 147 35.11 7.25 6.01
N VAL A 148 35.44 6.05 6.45
CA VAL A 148 35.66 5.73 7.87
C VAL A 148 36.75 6.64 8.43
N GLY A 149 36.56 7.15 9.64
CA GLY A 149 37.44 8.14 10.25
C GLY A 149 37.13 9.61 9.89
N ALA A 150 36.21 9.84 8.97
CA ALA A 150 35.78 11.20 8.65
C ALA A 150 35.11 11.87 9.87
N LYS A 151 35.39 13.15 10.05
CA LYS A 151 34.78 13.99 11.08
C LYS A 151 33.60 14.75 10.48
N ILE A 152 32.43 14.59 11.08
CA ILE A 152 31.19 15.24 10.65
C ILE A 152 30.74 16.17 11.75
N ARG A 153 30.35 17.39 11.40
CA ARG A 153 29.82 18.38 12.34
C ARG A 153 28.36 18.63 12.11
N TYR A 154 27.64 18.80 13.21
CA TYR A 154 26.23 19.14 13.14
C TYR A 154 26.05 20.58 12.65
N ILE A 155 25.25 20.79 11.62
CA ILE A 155 25.13 22.07 10.94
C ILE A 155 24.59 23.20 11.85
N ASN A 156 23.69 22.86 12.78
CA ASN A 156 23.08 23.82 13.69
C ASN A 156 23.90 24.06 14.97
N ASP A 157 24.89 23.20 15.25
CA ASP A 157 25.81 23.33 16.36
C ASP A 157 27.17 22.71 16.00
N PRO A 158 28.10 23.49 15.44
CA PRO A 158 29.41 23.01 15.03
C PRO A 158 30.30 22.46 16.16
N SER A 159 29.93 22.68 17.42
CA SER A 159 30.65 22.10 18.57
C SER A 159 30.40 20.59 18.70
N ILE A 160 29.33 20.10 18.09
CA ILE A 160 29.03 18.69 18.02
C ILE A 160 29.76 18.08 16.82
N GLU A 161 30.87 17.41 17.10
CA GLU A 161 31.65 16.67 16.12
C GLU A 161 31.59 15.18 16.41
N VAL A 162 31.26 14.36 15.37
CA VAL A 162 31.23 12.90 15.42
C VAL A 162 32.25 12.33 14.45
N VAL A 163 32.76 11.13 14.74
CA VAL A 163 33.69 10.41 13.88
C VAL A 163 32.99 9.20 13.30
N VAL A 164 33.08 9.00 11.99
CA VAL A 164 32.55 7.83 11.30
C VAL A 164 33.35 6.58 11.69
N VAL A 165 32.71 5.62 12.33
CA VAL A 165 33.35 4.38 12.79
C VAL A 165 33.27 3.28 11.73
N ASP A 166 32.11 3.16 11.10
CA ASP A 166 31.88 2.27 9.97
C ASP A 166 30.77 2.85 9.07
N ASP A 167 30.28 2.06 8.11
CA ASP A 167 29.30 2.49 7.11
C ASP A 167 27.94 2.95 7.69
N ARG A 168 27.67 2.66 8.97
CA ARG A 168 26.38 2.94 9.63
C ARG A 168 26.49 3.59 11.00
N HIS A 169 27.68 3.66 11.56
CA HIS A 169 27.87 4.11 12.93
C HIS A 169 28.82 5.29 13.01
N VAL A 170 28.52 6.16 13.94
CA VAL A 170 29.37 7.27 14.34
C VAL A 170 29.74 7.17 15.82
N SER A 171 30.89 7.71 16.19
CA SER A 171 31.29 7.88 17.60
C SER A 171 31.17 9.33 18.00
N TYR A 172 30.47 9.57 19.11
CA TYR A 172 30.38 10.85 19.79
C TYR A 172 30.88 10.70 21.22
N LYS A 173 31.91 11.42 21.59
CA LYS A 173 32.53 11.36 22.95
C LYS A 173 32.82 9.91 23.40
N GLY A 174 33.23 9.04 22.49
CA GLY A 174 33.59 7.66 22.80
C GLY A 174 32.38 6.67 22.83
N VAL A 175 31.17 7.15 22.58
CA VAL A 175 29.98 6.32 22.46
C VAL A 175 29.64 6.13 20.99
N THR A 176 29.53 4.87 20.56
CA THR A 176 29.12 4.51 19.19
C THR A 176 27.61 4.42 19.09
N THR A 177 27.04 5.08 18.11
CA THR A 177 25.59 5.06 17.83
C THR A 177 25.33 4.87 16.34
N SER A 178 24.20 4.28 15.97
CA SER A 178 23.76 4.17 14.58
C SER A 178 23.22 5.50 14.06
N THR A 179 23.37 5.68 12.77
CA THR A 179 22.79 6.82 12.03
C THR A 179 21.39 6.51 11.56
#